data_463970512547491b3b12756b9dc24f1d
#
_entry.id   463970512547491b3b12756b9dc24f1d
#
_cell.length_a   1.000
_cell.length_b   1.000
_cell.length_c   1.000
_cell.angle_alpha   90.00
_cell.angle_beta   90.00
_cell.angle_gamma   90.00
#
_symmetry.space_group_name_H-M   'P 1'
#
loop_
_entity.id
_entity.type
_entity.pdbx_description
1 polymer ?
#
loop_
_entity_poly.entity_id
_entity_poly.type
_entity_poly.pdbx_seq_one_letter_code
_entity_poly.pdbx_strand_id
1 'polypeptide(L)'
;MNLPFDLQFLRACDHRFQFALPPYGKTLFDLSILNYLHSELRPERSLKSLGPVLGTHAYKRTIKDGKFRSPHDPEFLDYAAQDTHNTLLASSELARRILLDWPGTDKLSPYCIRHYSDCLWTIITMSEAGIPMSRKDLENLQSTLLTQASDAMAKAESHGVQLEGTGSAKSKTEFLNVTNGLLSSRGVDILSHPLAQFTEKTRAFSFSDANRNLIRGFLRDTDTREIAILEAAAAHQQAQKMLSTYIWPLLHGKRNKPEDKSSTILPLPHTGEADGLAFPVWYPVPSASKDASGSEGGTIQGRITCKNPSAQTFPPTIKATIKSRFHGGTILSLDLSQIELRVAALCSGDKSLLAAFNDGLDLHTDRAIQLFGKACLSAPTFKKVERQVGKTMNFADLFLASPFRMRMSVHEMTGQLMPLSFFEEVAETRPDARPGLHAWQQSLIRTADAQGSLTLPFTGQSRTFVGGSSEHLNEIVNFPIQTQAGNTLLAIQRALAPLLSPHVKMFLQIYDAVYLDVHPSVDLDSLKQKLKFHIEEVRDTGYWAMLQSHYGHTVPLEYDFS
;
A
#
# COMPACT_ATOMS: atom_id res chain seq x y z
N MET A 1 4.64 5.71 22.69
CA MET A 1 4.39 6.13 21.31
C MET A 1 5.21 5.37 20.25
N ASN A 2 5.81 4.31 20.57
CA ASN A 2 6.39 3.33 19.64
C ASN A 2 6.40 1.98 20.34
N LEU A 3 5.22 1.60 20.83
CA LEU A 3 5.02 0.38 21.60
C LEU A 3 5.57 -0.87 20.88
N PRO A 4 5.47 -1.02 19.54
CA PRO A 4 6.11 -2.13 18.84
C PRO A 4 7.61 -2.23 19.09
N PHE A 5 8.34 -1.11 19.04
CA PHE A 5 9.77 -1.09 19.32
C PHE A 5 10.07 -1.46 20.78
N ASP A 6 9.36 -0.84 21.72
CA ASP A 6 9.57 -1.08 23.14
C ASP A 6 9.34 -2.54 23.52
N LEU A 7 8.28 -3.15 22.98
CA LEU A 7 7.96 -4.57 23.22
C LEU A 7 8.96 -5.51 22.58
N GLN A 8 9.43 -5.24 21.36
CA GLN A 8 10.47 -6.04 20.71
C GLN A 8 11.76 -6.03 21.55
N PHE A 9 12.15 -4.85 22.02
CA PHE A 9 13.34 -4.70 22.88
C PHE A 9 13.18 -5.48 24.20
N LEU A 10 12.05 -5.30 24.90
CA LEU A 10 11.77 -6.01 26.14
C LEU A 10 11.75 -7.52 25.97
N ARG A 11 11.14 -8.02 24.89
CA ARG A 11 11.10 -9.46 24.57
C ARG A 11 12.48 -10.04 24.26
N ALA A 12 13.35 -9.25 23.63
CA ALA A 12 14.73 -9.65 23.37
C ALA A 12 15.57 -9.70 24.67
N CYS A 13 15.26 -8.82 25.64
CA CYS A 13 16.01 -8.75 26.90
C CYS A 13 15.47 -9.68 28.00
N ASP A 14 14.16 -9.97 28.00
CA ASP A 14 13.51 -10.75 29.07
C ASP A 14 12.38 -11.63 28.52
N HIS A 15 12.57 -12.95 28.63
CA HIS A 15 11.60 -13.96 28.18
C HIS A 15 10.19 -13.80 28.78
N ARG A 16 10.05 -13.16 29.95
CA ARG A 16 8.73 -12.91 30.56
C ARG A 16 7.84 -12.04 29.69
N PHE A 17 8.39 -11.17 28.85
CA PHE A 17 7.65 -10.35 27.91
C PHE A 17 7.19 -11.09 26.64
N GLN A 18 7.62 -12.34 26.42
CA GLN A 18 7.10 -13.16 25.31
C GLN A 18 5.59 -13.38 25.42
N PHE A 19 5.07 -13.41 26.66
CA PHE A 19 3.65 -13.58 26.95
C PHE A 19 2.87 -12.24 26.95
N ALA A 20 3.50 -11.12 26.66
CA ALA A 20 2.81 -9.83 26.59
C ALA A 20 1.94 -9.69 25.32
N LEU A 21 2.15 -10.55 24.31
CA LEU A 21 1.45 -10.50 23.03
C LEU A 21 0.34 -11.56 22.93
N PRO A 22 -0.71 -11.32 22.13
CA PRO A 22 -1.70 -12.33 21.82
C PRO A 22 -1.06 -13.63 21.25
N PRO A 23 -1.64 -14.81 21.48
CA PRO A 23 -2.91 -15.04 22.18
C PRO A 23 -2.83 -14.96 23.71
N TYR A 24 -1.64 -14.88 24.29
CA TYR A 24 -1.40 -14.97 25.73
C TYR A 24 -1.46 -13.60 26.44
N GLY A 25 -1.44 -12.53 25.67
CA GLY A 25 -1.14 -11.21 26.19
C GLY A 25 -2.35 -10.38 26.54
N LYS A 26 -2.01 -9.24 27.10
CA LYS A 26 -2.92 -8.15 27.40
C LYS A 26 -3.22 -7.36 26.13
N THR A 27 -4.31 -6.61 26.16
CA THR A 27 -4.63 -5.64 25.11
C THR A 27 -3.51 -4.58 25.03
N LEU A 28 -2.97 -4.40 23.83
CA LEU A 28 -1.93 -3.41 23.53
C LEU A 28 -2.59 -2.15 22.99
N PHE A 29 -2.11 -1.00 23.43
CA PHE A 29 -2.59 0.27 22.88
C PHE A 29 -1.49 1.32 22.87
N ASP A 30 -1.32 2.01 21.77
CA ASP A 30 -0.28 3.02 21.58
C ASP A 30 -0.89 4.43 21.53
N LEU A 31 -0.20 5.40 22.12
CA LEU A 31 -0.65 6.79 22.14
C LEU A 31 -0.82 7.39 20.72
N SER A 32 -0.04 6.93 19.75
CA SER A 32 -0.21 7.36 18.35
C SER A 32 -1.54 6.91 17.76
N ILE A 33 -2.03 5.74 18.17
CA ILE A 33 -3.35 5.23 17.79
C ILE A 33 -4.46 6.05 18.43
N LEU A 34 -4.34 6.37 19.73
CA LEU A 34 -5.31 7.26 20.40
C LEU A 34 -5.37 8.63 19.73
N ASN A 35 -4.21 9.20 19.39
CA ASN A 35 -4.20 10.47 18.69
C ASN A 35 -4.82 10.39 17.28
N TYR A 36 -4.59 9.30 16.56
CA TYR A 36 -5.24 9.04 15.28
C TYR A 36 -6.76 8.90 15.42
N LEU A 37 -7.24 8.18 16.42
CA LEU A 37 -8.68 8.05 16.70
C LEU A 37 -9.33 9.38 17.12
N HIS A 38 -8.58 10.24 17.82
CA HIS A 38 -9.03 11.57 18.17
C HIS A 38 -9.12 12.48 16.94
N SER A 39 -8.05 12.51 16.11
CA SER A 39 -8.03 13.29 14.88
C SER A 39 -6.94 12.79 13.93
N GLU A 40 -7.35 12.24 12.80
CA GLU A 40 -6.43 11.77 11.75
C GLU A 40 -5.71 12.93 11.03
N LEU A 41 -6.27 14.14 11.10
CA LEU A 41 -5.67 15.36 10.52
C LEU A 41 -4.52 15.91 11.38
N ARG A 42 -4.38 15.46 12.63
CA ARG A 42 -3.27 15.88 13.51
C ARG A 42 -2.06 15.00 13.26
N PRO A 43 -1.08 15.49 12.52
CA PRO A 43 0.08 14.69 12.13
C PRO A 43 1.07 14.45 13.27
N GLU A 44 0.98 15.20 14.36
CA GLU A 44 1.92 15.13 15.46
C GLU A 44 1.80 13.82 16.25
N ARG A 45 2.82 12.98 16.17
CA ARG A 45 2.85 11.62 16.71
C ARG A 45 3.94 11.40 17.75
N SER A 46 4.65 12.44 18.16
CA SER A 46 5.63 12.32 19.22
C SER A 46 5.05 12.76 20.55
N LEU A 47 5.43 12.10 21.64
CA LEU A 47 5.01 12.51 22.98
C LEU A 47 5.44 13.96 23.31
N LYS A 48 6.59 14.39 22.78
CA LYS A 48 7.12 15.74 22.95
C LYS A 48 6.27 16.81 22.26
N SER A 49 5.68 16.50 21.10
CA SER A 49 4.81 17.44 20.39
C SER A 49 3.36 17.40 20.91
N LEU A 50 2.87 16.23 21.29
CA LEU A 50 1.51 16.07 21.84
C LEU A 50 1.41 16.54 23.29
N GLY A 51 2.44 16.34 24.10
CA GLY A 51 2.44 16.63 25.51
C GLY A 51 1.96 18.03 25.87
N PRO A 52 2.53 19.11 25.30
CA PRO A 52 2.08 20.47 25.55
C PRO A 52 0.60 20.72 25.21
N VAL A 53 0.11 20.13 24.12
CA VAL A 53 -1.30 20.24 23.67
C VAL A 53 -2.25 19.51 24.63
N LEU A 54 -1.79 18.47 25.27
CA LEU A 54 -2.55 17.62 26.19
C LEU A 54 -2.36 18.01 27.66
N GLY A 55 -1.59 19.08 27.94
CA GLY A 55 -1.35 19.55 29.29
C GLY A 55 -0.44 18.66 30.12
N THR A 56 0.41 17.85 29.47
CA THR A 56 1.44 17.07 30.20
C THR A 56 2.59 17.94 30.67
N HIS A 57 3.40 17.41 31.59
CA HIS A 57 4.54 18.14 32.11
C HIS A 57 5.58 18.37 31.02
N ALA A 58 6.10 19.61 30.94
CA ALA A 58 7.24 19.92 30.09
C ALA A 58 8.49 19.13 30.52
N TYR A 59 9.22 18.64 29.55
CA TYR A 59 10.51 17.97 29.83
C TYR A 59 11.51 18.99 30.41
N LYS A 60 12.01 18.72 31.60
CA LYS A 60 13.01 19.57 32.26
C LYS A 60 14.33 19.63 31.46
N ARG A 61 14.66 18.54 30.76
CA ARG A 61 15.81 18.45 29.85
C ARG A 61 15.48 17.55 28.67
N THR A 62 15.99 17.87 27.50
CA THR A 62 16.03 16.97 26.36
C THR A 62 17.37 16.28 26.34
N ILE A 63 17.41 14.96 26.35
CA ILE A 63 18.63 14.22 26.06
C ILE A 63 18.94 14.49 24.59
N LYS A 64 19.84 15.46 24.33
CA LYS A 64 20.40 15.69 23.01
C LYS A 64 21.46 14.62 22.79
N ASP A 65 21.45 13.99 21.61
CA ASP A 65 22.53 13.16 21.06
C ASP A 65 22.60 11.68 21.46
N GLY A 66 21.54 11.03 21.96
CA GLY A 66 21.50 9.56 22.06
C GLY A 66 22.70 8.88 22.80
N LYS A 67 23.54 9.66 23.47
CA LYS A 67 24.67 9.14 24.24
C LYS A 67 24.16 8.71 25.60
N PHE A 68 23.73 7.46 25.70
CA PHE A 68 23.44 6.81 26.96
C PHE A 68 24.74 6.72 27.77
N ARG A 69 24.77 7.45 28.88
CA ARG A 69 25.90 7.39 29.80
C ARG A 69 25.90 6.07 30.58
N SER A 70 24.78 5.77 31.22
CA SER A 70 24.55 4.54 31.96
C SER A 70 23.04 4.35 32.16
N PRO A 71 22.51 3.12 32.18
CA PRO A 71 21.12 2.86 32.57
C PRO A 71 20.81 3.24 34.01
N HIS A 72 21.84 3.47 34.84
CA HIS A 72 21.74 3.91 36.24
C HIS A 72 21.98 5.42 36.42
N ASP A 73 22.15 6.18 35.32
CA ASP A 73 22.30 7.63 35.38
C ASP A 73 20.99 8.25 35.92
N PRO A 74 21.04 9.03 37.04
CA PRO A 74 19.84 9.63 37.59
C PRO A 74 19.07 10.54 36.61
N GLU A 75 19.79 11.25 35.72
CA GLU A 75 19.15 12.09 34.70
C GLU A 75 18.40 11.23 33.65
N PHE A 76 18.94 10.06 33.29
CA PHE A 76 18.27 9.12 32.40
C PHE A 76 17.06 8.50 33.07
N LEU A 77 17.16 8.11 34.34
CA LEU A 77 16.04 7.54 35.09
C LEU A 77 14.88 8.55 35.25
N ASP A 78 15.20 9.82 35.58
CA ASP A 78 14.21 10.90 35.67
C ASP A 78 13.52 11.14 34.31
N TYR A 79 14.29 11.17 33.23
CA TYR A 79 13.75 11.28 31.87
C TYR A 79 12.81 10.10 31.53
N ALA A 80 13.22 8.87 31.78
CA ALA A 80 12.41 7.67 31.51
C ALA A 80 11.12 7.64 32.35
N ALA A 81 11.22 8.02 33.62
CA ALA A 81 10.06 8.16 34.50
C ALA A 81 9.08 9.23 33.99
N GLN A 82 9.61 10.36 33.53
CA GLN A 82 8.80 11.44 32.94
C GLN A 82 8.13 11.01 31.63
N ASP A 83 8.81 10.26 30.74
CA ASP A 83 8.23 9.70 29.52
C ASP A 83 7.04 8.78 29.85
N THR A 84 7.21 7.90 30.85
CA THR A 84 6.14 6.98 31.29
C THR A 84 4.95 7.75 31.87
N HIS A 85 5.23 8.71 32.76
CA HIS A 85 4.18 9.53 33.38
C HIS A 85 3.42 10.37 32.36
N ASN A 86 4.13 11.05 31.44
CA ASN A 86 3.53 11.84 30.39
C ASN A 86 2.71 10.99 29.40
N THR A 87 3.16 9.76 29.13
CA THR A 87 2.41 8.81 28.29
C THR A 87 1.05 8.46 28.92
N LEU A 88 1.05 8.20 30.23
CA LEU A 88 -0.19 7.89 30.97
C LEU A 88 -1.15 9.08 31.00
N LEU A 89 -0.65 10.27 31.32
CA LEU A 89 -1.46 11.50 31.32
C LEU A 89 -2.04 11.80 29.93
N ALA A 90 -1.21 11.73 28.88
CA ALA A 90 -1.62 11.97 27.52
C ALA A 90 -2.66 10.96 27.04
N SER A 91 -2.50 9.67 27.41
CA SER A 91 -3.46 8.62 27.07
C SER A 91 -4.82 8.87 27.72
N SER A 92 -4.83 9.25 28.99
CA SER A 92 -6.05 9.57 29.74
C SER A 92 -6.76 10.79 29.18
N GLU A 93 -6.01 11.84 28.84
CA GLU A 93 -6.58 13.07 28.28
C GLU A 93 -7.11 12.85 26.85
N LEU A 94 -6.42 12.10 26.01
CA LEU A 94 -6.91 11.75 24.66
C LEU A 94 -8.19 10.91 24.75
N ALA A 95 -8.22 9.91 25.62
CA ALA A 95 -9.43 9.11 25.83
C ALA A 95 -10.62 9.98 26.29
N ARG A 96 -10.37 10.91 27.22
CA ARG A 96 -11.39 11.87 27.67
C ARG A 96 -11.89 12.76 26.53
N ARG A 97 -10.99 13.30 25.69
CA ARG A 97 -11.36 14.12 24.51
C ARG A 97 -12.18 13.34 23.50
N ILE A 98 -11.76 12.09 23.17
CA ILE A 98 -12.53 11.23 22.27
C ILE A 98 -13.97 11.04 22.78
N LEU A 99 -14.16 10.80 24.09
CA LEU A 99 -15.49 10.63 24.68
C LEU A 99 -16.33 11.92 24.66
N LEU A 100 -15.70 13.08 24.77
CA LEU A 100 -16.37 14.38 24.73
C LEU A 100 -16.69 14.83 23.30
N ASP A 101 -15.72 14.70 22.39
CA ASP A 101 -15.84 15.19 21.02
C ASP A 101 -16.72 14.27 20.16
N TRP A 102 -16.78 12.99 20.51
CA TRP A 102 -17.48 11.94 19.74
C TRP A 102 -18.36 11.06 20.66
N PRO A 103 -19.35 11.62 21.35
CA PRO A 103 -20.20 10.85 22.24
C PRO A 103 -21.02 9.82 21.44
N GLY A 104 -21.09 8.60 21.96
CA GLY A 104 -21.86 7.52 21.33
C GLY A 104 -21.22 6.86 20.12
N THR A 105 -19.92 7.09 19.88
CA THR A 105 -19.17 6.37 18.82
C THR A 105 -18.45 5.14 19.35
N ASP A 106 -18.09 4.23 18.44
CA ASP A 106 -17.33 3.00 18.76
C ASP A 106 -15.82 3.23 18.95
N LYS A 107 -15.35 4.49 18.95
CA LYS A 107 -13.90 4.82 18.97
C LYS A 107 -13.11 4.25 20.15
N LEU A 108 -13.76 4.04 21.30
CA LEU A 108 -13.17 3.41 22.48
C LEU A 108 -13.93 2.15 22.89
N SER A 109 -14.69 1.54 21.99
CA SER A 109 -15.34 0.27 22.26
C SER A 109 -14.31 -0.84 22.52
N PRO A 110 -14.66 -1.89 23.26
CA PRO A 110 -13.79 -3.05 23.45
C PRO A 110 -13.34 -3.66 22.11
N TYR A 111 -14.20 -3.61 21.09
CA TYR A 111 -13.85 -4.08 19.76
C TYR A 111 -12.80 -3.20 19.09
N CYS A 112 -12.96 -1.87 19.11
CA CYS A 112 -11.98 -0.93 18.58
C CYS A 112 -10.60 -1.10 19.22
N ILE A 113 -10.57 -1.16 20.56
CA ILE A 113 -9.33 -1.36 21.32
C ILE A 113 -8.66 -2.68 20.92
N ARG A 114 -9.43 -3.76 20.84
CA ARG A 114 -8.91 -5.07 20.41
C ARG A 114 -8.38 -5.02 18.98
N HIS A 115 -9.10 -4.40 18.06
CA HIS A 115 -8.69 -4.27 16.66
C HIS A 115 -7.31 -3.62 16.52
N TYR A 116 -7.06 -2.52 17.23
CA TYR A 116 -5.75 -1.86 17.20
C TYR A 116 -4.66 -2.62 17.94
N SER A 117 -5.02 -3.35 19.01
CA SER A 117 -4.10 -4.31 19.63
C SER A 117 -3.65 -5.38 18.64
N ASP A 118 -4.58 -5.90 17.85
CA ASP A 118 -4.29 -6.88 16.79
C ASP A 118 -3.41 -6.28 15.69
N CYS A 119 -3.62 -5.02 15.33
CA CYS A 119 -2.75 -4.28 14.41
C CYS A 119 -1.30 -4.19 14.92
N LEU A 120 -1.11 -3.80 16.17
CA LEU A 120 0.21 -3.73 16.79
C LEU A 120 0.88 -5.10 16.86
N TRP A 121 0.11 -6.13 17.22
CA TRP A 121 0.60 -7.51 17.22
C TRP A 121 1.08 -7.96 15.83
N THR A 122 0.30 -7.71 14.79
CA THR A 122 0.65 -8.04 13.40
C THR A 122 1.97 -7.37 12.99
N ILE A 123 2.12 -6.07 13.31
CA ILE A 123 3.35 -5.32 13.03
C ILE A 123 4.54 -5.93 13.75
N ILE A 124 4.42 -6.22 15.05
CA ILE A 124 5.49 -6.84 15.84
C ILE A 124 5.89 -8.18 15.23
N THR A 125 4.92 -9.03 14.91
CA THR A 125 5.15 -10.35 14.30
C THR A 125 5.93 -10.24 12.98
N MET A 126 5.52 -9.35 12.07
CA MET A 126 6.21 -9.16 10.80
C MET A 126 7.60 -8.52 10.97
N SER A 127 7.72 -7.56 11.90
CA SER A 127 9.02 -6.91 12.20
C SER A 127 10.04 -7.89 12.77
N GLU A 128 9.61 -8.81 13.65
CA GLU A 128 10.49 -9.84 14.21
C GLU A 128 10.87 -10.91 13.17
N ALA A 129 9.95 -11.24 12.29
CA ALA A 129 10.20 -12.22 11.25
C ALA A 129 11.22 -11.72 10.21
N GLY A 130 11.13 -10.46 9.79
CA GLY A 130 11.90 -9.91 8.68
C GLY A 130 11.57 -10.59 7.35
N ILE A 131 11.84 -9.93 6.25
CA ILE A 131 11.59 -10.42 4.89
C ILE A 131 12.79 -11.23 4.43
N PRO A 132 12.65 -12.54 4.18
CA PRO A 132 13.76 -13.36 3.73
C PRO A 132 14.03 -13.14 2.24
N MET A 133 15.27 -12.83 1.89
CA MET A 133 15.68 -12.49 0.53
C MET A 133 16.99 -13.20 0.15
N SER A 134 17.14 -13.53 -1.12
CA SER A 134 18.38 -14.03 -1.69
C SER A 134 19.28 -12.87 -2.11
N ARG A 135 20.41 -12.67 -1.42
CA ARG A 135 21.45 -11.72 -1.80
C ARG A 135 22.02 -12.05 -3.16
N LYS A 136 22.28 -13.35 -3.41
CA LYS A 136 22.79 -13.83 -4.70
C LYS A 136 21.87 -13.45 -5.86
N ASP A 137 20.55 -13.62 -5.70
CA ASP A 137 19.60 -13.23 -6.75
C ASP A 137 19.52 -11.72 -6.92
N LEU A 138 19.65 -10.93 -5.84
CA LEU A 138 19.74 -9.48 -5.92
C LEU A 138 21.02 -9.01 -6.64
N GLU A 139 22.17 -9.64 -6.39
CA GLU A 139 23.44 -9.35 -7.05
C GLU A 139 23.41 -9.73 -8.54
N ASN A 140 22.81 -10.87 -8.88
CA ASN A 140 22.56 -11.27 -10.26
C ASN A 140 21.64 -10.29 -10.98
N LEU A 141 20.57 -9.87 -10.32
CA LEU A 141 19.65 -8.88 -10.86
C LEU A 141 20.33 -7.51 -11.03
N GLN A 142 21.20 -7.12 -10.10
CA GLN A 142 22.03 -5.91 -10.22
C GLN A 142 22.88 -5.95 -11.48
N SER A 143 23.60 -7.06 -11.71
CA SER A 143 24.45 -7.24 -12.88
C SER A 143 23.64 -7.18 -14.17
N THR A 144 22.50 -7.87 -14.21
CA THR A 144 21.58 -7.86 -15.36
C THR A 144 21.07 -6.44 -15.68
N LEU A 145 20.64 -5.70 -14.65
CA LEU A 145 20.13 -4.33 -14.82
C LEU A 145 21.21 -3.34 -15.24
N LEU A 146 22.44 -3.50 -14.76
CA LEU A 146 23.58 -2.70 -15.21
C LEU A 146 23.90 -2.95 -16.67
N THR A 147 23.89 -4.21 -17.13
CA THR A 147 24.07 -4.56 -18.54
C THR A 147 22.93 -3.97 -19.39
N GLN A 148 21.68 -4.16 -18.99
CA GLN A 148 20.51 -3.57 -19.69
C GLN A 148 20.60 -2.05 -19.80
N ALA A 149 21.04 -1.36 -18.75
CA ALA A 149 21.23 0.09 -18.78
C ALA A 149 22.34 0.50 -19.76
N SER A 150 23.46 -0.25 -19.79
CA SER A 150 24.57 -0.02 -20.71
C SER A 150 24.17 -0.26 -22.15
N ASP A 151 23.48 -1.37 -22.45
CA ASP A 151 23.01 -1.71 -23.79
C ASP A 151 22.00 -0.67 -24.30
N ALA A 152 21.12 -0.21 -23.44
CA ALA A 152 20.16 0.84 -23.74
C ALA A 152 20.87 2.17 -24.07
N MET A 153 21.91 2.53 -23.32
CA MET A 153 22.73 3.71 -23.61
C MET A 153 23.41 3.59 -24.97
N ALA A 154 24.07 2.47 -25.25
CA ALA A 154 24.74 2.22 -26.54
C ALA A 154 23.74 2.25 -27.71
N LYS A 155 22.54 1.68 -27.54
CA LYS A 155 21.46 1.73 -28.53
C LYS A 155 21.02 3.17 -28.82
N ALA A 156 20.80 3.99 -27.78
CA ALA A 156 20.42 5.40 -27.96
C ALA A 156 21.53 6.21 -28.64
N GLU A 157 22.80 6.00 -28.25
CA GLU A 157 23.98 6.68 -28.82
C GLU A 157 24.17 6.36 -30.30
N SER A 158 23.92 5.11 -30.71
CA SER A 158 23.95 4.73 -32.12
C SER A 158 22.93 5.48 -33.00
N HIS A 159 21.90 6.05 -32.36
CA HIS A 159 20.89 6.90 -33.00
C HIS A 159 21.11 8.40 -32.71
N GLY A 160 22.25 8.79 -32.12
CA GLY A 160 22.63 10.18 -31.87
C GLY A 160 22.02 10.79 -30.64
N VAL A 161 21.56 9.98 -29.65
CA VAL A 161 21.01 10.44 -28.38
C VAL A 161 21.83 9.91 -27.21
N GLN A 162 22.34 10.80 -26.35
CA GLN A 162 23.04 10.41 -25.14
C GLN A 162 22.08 10.27 -23.96
N LEU A 163 22.07 9.11 -23.32
CA LEU A 163 21.33 8.84 -22.09
C LEU A 163 22.30 8.88 -20.91
N GLU A 164 22.33 9.98 -20.17
CA GLU A 164 23.14 10.12 -18.96
C GLU A 164 22.26 10.01 -17.72
N GLY A 165 22.60 9.12 -16.81
CA GLY A 165 22.00 8.99 -15.47
C GLY A 165 20.46 8.94 -15.41
N THR A 166 19.91 8.68 -14.24
CA THR A 166 18.46 8.74 -14.02
C THR A 166 17.98 10.17 -14.05
N GLY A 167 17.39 10.56 -15.15
CA GLY A 167 16.66 11.82 -15.24
C GLY A 167 17.52 13.06 -15.39
N SER A 168 18.72 12.97 -15.98
CA SER A 168 19.44 14.18 -16.34
C SER A 168 18.57 15.04 -17.26
N ALA A 169 18.54 16.35 -17.02
CA ALA A 169 17.75 17.30 -17.81
C ALA A 169 18.20 17.25 -19.30
N LYS A 170 19.49 17.02 -19.55
CA LYS A 170 20.08 16.93 -20.87
C LYS A 170 19.52 15.78 -21.70
N SER A 171 19.53 14.54 -21.17
CA SER A 171 19.01 13.35 -21.85
C SER A 171 17.52 13.47 -22.18
N LYS A 172 16.74 14.07 -21.27
CA LYS A 172 15.31 14.32 -21.50
C LYS A 172 15.08 15.33 -22.61
N THR A 173 15.88 16.39 -22.63
CA THR A 173 15.79 17.44 -23.65
C THR A 173 16.18 16.90 -25.02
N GLU A 174 17.25 16.15 -25.14
CA GLU A 174 17.67 15.53 -26.38
C GLU A 174 16.62 14.56 -26.94
N PHE A 175 16.09 13.70 -26.08
CA PHE A 175 15.01 12.78 -26.46
C PHE A 175 13.76 13.54 -26.94
N LEU A 176 13.32 14.57 -26.21
CA LEU A 176 12.17 15.38 -26.58
C LEU A 176 12.40 16.13 -27.90
N ASN A 177 13.59 16.65 -28.12
CA ASN A 177 13.91 17.36 -29.38
C ASN A 177 13.82 16.43 -30.59
N VAL A 178 14.33 15.20 -30.48
CA VAL A 178 14.26 14.20 -31.56
C VAL A 178 12.81 13.81 -31.84
N THR A 179 12.02 13.46 -30.80
CA THR A 179 10.65 13.01 -30.99
C THR A 179 9.69 14.16 -31.32
N ASN A 180 9.83 15.33 -30.68
CA ASN A 180 9.01 16.50 -30.98
C ASN A 180 9.27 17.06 -32.40
N GLY A 181 10.51 17.04 -32.86
CA GLY A 181 10.81 17.50 -34.20
C GLY A 181 10.02 16.73 -35.25
N LEU A 182 9.96 15.41 -35.15
CA LEU A 182 9.19 14.56 -36.04
C LEU A 182 7.67 14.76 -35.87
N LEU A 183 7.17 14.77 -34.63
CA LEU A 183 5.74 14.87 -34.37
C LEU A 183 5.19 16.24 -34.73
N SER A 184 5.93 17.33 -34.44
CA SER A 184 5.58 18.68 -34.85
C SER A 184 5.50 18.85 -36.35
N SER A 185 6.41 18.18 -37.13
CA SER A 185 6.33 18.18 -38.59
C SER A 185 5.05 17.53 -39.14
N ARG A 186 4.35 16.76 -38.30
CA ARG A 186 3.04 16.11 -38.58
C ARG A 186 1.87 16.86 -37.97
N GLY A 187 2.09 18.04 -37.42
CA GLY A 187 1.04 18.83 -36.75
C GLY A 187 0.64 18.32 -35.37
N VAL A 188 1.44 17.46 -34.75
CA VAL A 188 1.19 16.93 -33.39
C VAL A 188 2.05 17.70 -32.39
N ASP A 189 1.42 18.45 -31.49
CA ASP A 189 2.06 19.08 -30.34
C ASP A 189 1.83 18.24 -29.08
N ILE A 190 2.85 17.42 -28.75
CA ILE A 190 2.80 16.55 -27.55
C ILE A 190 2.74 17.35 -26.25
N LEU A 191 3.38 18.51 -26.19
CA LEU A 191 3.44 19.31 -24.97
C LEU A 191 2.09 19.95 -24.62
N SER A 192 1.26 20.25 -25.61
CA SER A 192 -0.10 20.76 -25.42
C SER A 192 -1.17 19.66 -25.37
N HIS A 193 -0.76 18.39 -25.51
CA HIS A 193 -1.72 17.29 -25.55
C HIS A 193 -2.39 17.11 -24.16
N PRO A 194 -3.73 16.93 -24.06
CA PRO A 194 -4.44 16.80 -22.79
C PRO A 194 -3.95 15.66 -21.89
N LEU A 195 -3.36 14.60 -22.44
CA LEU A 195 -2.78 13.48 -21.69
C LEU A 195 -1.32 13.69 -21.30
N ALA A 196 -0.70 14.79 -21.69
CA ALA A 196 0.69 15.08 -21.33
C ALA A 196 0.83 15.31 -19.82
N GLN A 197 1.78 14.63 -19.21
CA GLN A 197 2.06 14.74 -17.79
C GLN A 197 3.29 15.60 -17.54
N PHE A 198 3.19 16.48 -16.55
CA PHE A 198 4.27 17.37 -16.12
C PHE A 198 4.65 17.11 -14.67
N THR A 199 5.91 17.35 -14.34
CA THR A 199 6.39 17.24 -12.95
C THR A 199 5.78 18.35 -12.10
N GLU A 200 5.37 18.02 -10.87
CA GLU A 200 4.71 18.99 -9.97
C GLU A 200 5.58 20.21 -9.65
N LYS A 201 6.87 19.96 -9.35
CA LYS A 201 7.79 21.02 -8.89
C LYS A 201 8.31 21.90 -10.01
N THR A 202 8.73 21.32 -11.13
CA THR A 202 9.43 22.05 -12.19
C THR A 202 8.56 22.35 -13.40
N ARG A 203 7.33 21.80 -13.42
CA ARG A 203 6.43 21.87 -14.59
C ARG A 203 7.07 21.40 -15.90
N ALA A 204 8.16 20.64 -15.80
CA ALA A 204 8.80 20.04 -16.96
C ALA A 204 8.02 18.80 -17.43
N PHE A 205 8.03 18.53 -18.73
CA PHE A 205 7.44 17.32 -19.29
C PHE A 205 8.01 16.09 -18.60
N SER A 206 7.12 15.28 -18.02
CA SER A 206 7.52 14.09 -17.26
C SER A 206 7.98 12.98 -18.22
N PHE A 207 9.05 12.28 -17.89
CA PHE A 207 9.48 11.10 -18.63
C PHE A 207 8.82 9.81 -18.07
N SER A 208 7.51 9.89 -17.79
CA SER A 208 6.70 8.79 -17.28
C SER A 208 6.32 7.77 -18.35
N ASP A 209 5.91 6.57 -17.93
CA ASP A 209 5.38 5.56 -18.84
C ASP A 209 4.20 6.10 -19.67
N ALA A 210 3.33 6.90 -19.05
CA ALA A 210 2.19 7.53 -19.73
C ALA A 210 2.64 8.43 -20.88
N ASN A 211 3.63 9.29 -20.66
CA ASN A 211 4.14 10.16 -21.73
C ASN A 211 4.90 9.39 -22.81
N ARG A 212 5.62 8.34 -22.44
CA ARG A 212 6.26 7.47 -23.44
C ARG A 212 5.25 6.73 -24.30
N ASN A 213 4.20 6.20 -23.68
CA ASN A 213 3.09 5.56 -24.41
C ASN A 213 2.34 6.56 -25.31
N LEU A 214 2.16 7.80 -24.82
CA LEU A 214 1.56 8.87 -25.60
C LEU A 214 2.39 9.16 -26.87
N ILE A 215 3.71 9.33 -26.72
CA ILE A 215 4.62 9.53 -27.86
C ILE A 215 4.54 8.31 -28.80
N ARG A 216 4.61 7.07 -28.25
CA ARG A 216 4.55 5.84 -29.06
C ARG A 216 3.27 5.75 -29.89
N GLY A 217 2.13 6.20 -29.33
CA GLY A 217 0.82 6.21 -30.01
C GLY A 217 0.78 7.11 -31.25
N PHE A 218 1.63 8.12 -31.34
CA PHE A 218 1.74 9.00 -32.52
C PHE A 218 2.85 8.62 -33.50
N LEU A 219 3.76 7.71 -33.11
CA LEU A 219 4.78 7.18 -34.00
C LEU A 219 4.19 6.10 -34.91
N ARG A 220 4.59 6.11 -36.19
CA ARG A 220 4.30 5.06 -37.16
C ARG A 220 5.32 3.94 -37.03
N ASP A 221 5.00 2.73 -37.47
CA ASP A 221 5.95 1.61 -37.45
C ASP A 221 7.16 1.83 -38.34
N THR A 222 7.06 2.77 -39.29
CA THR A 222 8.15 3.23 -40.16
C THR A 222 9.14 4.17 -39.46
N ASP A 223 8.78 4.72 -38.27
CA ASP A 223 9.63 5.65 -37.52
C ASP A 223 10.61 4.87 -36.63
N THR A 224 11.35 3.96 -37.25
CA THR A 224 12.18 2.96 -36.56
C THR A 224 13.25 3.57 -35.66
N ARG A 225 13.81 4.73 -36.07
CA ARG A 225 14.79 5.46 -35.26
C ARG A 225 14.21 6.00 -33.97
N GLU A 226 13.09 6.71 -34.04
CA GLU A 226 12.41 7.32 -32.88
C GLU A 226 11.86 6.26 -31.94
N ILE A 227 11.34 5.16 -32.50
CA ILE A 227 10.90 3.99 -31.71
C ILE A 227 12.11 3.38 -30.97
N ALA A 228 13.25 3.18 -31.67
CA ALA A 228 14.43 2.60 -31.04
C ALA A 228 14.98 3.49 -29.89
N ILE A 229 14.97 4.81 -30.08
CA ILE A 229 15.36 5.78 -29.03
C ILE A 229 14.39 5.72 -27.87
N LEU A 230 13.07 5.69 -28.12
CA LEU A 230 12.03 5.62 -27.09
C LEU A 230 12.16 4.35 -26.24
N GLU A 231 12.34 3.20 -26.88
CA GLU A 231 12.56 1.91 -26.22
C GLU A 231 13.84 1.89 -25.39
N ALA A 232 14.94 2.41 -25.95
CA ALA A 232 16.20 2.50 -25.24
C ALA A 232 16.09 3.42 -24.01
N ALA A 233 15.47 4.59 -24.16
CA ALA A 233 15.23 5.51 -23.04
C ALA A 233 14.34 4.90 -21.96
N ALA A 234 13.29 4.15 -22.35
CA ALA A 234 12.43 3.44 -21.42
C ALA A 234 13.17 2.34 -20.65
N ALA A 235 13.94 1.50 -21.36
CA ALA A 235 14.72 0.43 -20.75
C ALA A 235 15.79 0.97 -19.78
N HIS A 236 16.52 2.01 -20.19
CA HIS A 236 17.50 2.68 -19.34
C HIS A 236 16.87 3.23 -18.07
N GLN A 237 15.76 3.98 -18.19
CA GLN A 237 15.08 4.56 -17.03
C GLN A 237 14.54 3.48 -16.09
N GLN A 238 13.96 2.42 -16.64
CA GLN A 238 13.45 1.31 -15.83
C GLN A 238 14.58 0.61 -15.06
N ALA A 239 15.69 0.29 -15.72
CA ALA A 239 16.84 -0.32 -15.07
C ALA A 239 17.42 0.59 -13.98
N GLN A 240 17.60 1.87 -14.27
CA GLN A 240 18.09 2.85 -13.28
C GLN A 240 17.15 3.02 -12.09
N LYS A 241 15.83 3.05 -12.31
CA LYS A 241 14.83 3.11 -11.22
C LYS A 241 14.92 1.86 -10.34
N MET A 242 15.02 0.68 -10.94
CA MET A 242 15.17 -0.58 -10.21
C MET A 242 16.45 -0.60 -9.36
N LEU A 243 17.57 -0.22 -9.95
CA LEU A 243 18.87 -0.15 -9.28
C LEU A 243 18.85 0.85 -8.12
N SER A 244 18.37 2.07 -8.34
CA SER A 244 18.43 3.15 -7.35
C SER A 244 17.40 3.03 -6.24
N THR A 245 16.20 2.53 -6.55
CA THR A 245 15.10 2.47 -5.59
C THR A 245 15.12 1.21 -4.73
N TYR A 246 15.53 0.08 -5.30
CA TYR A 246 15.43 -1.21 -4.62
C TYR A 246 16.78 -1.91 -4.45
N ILE A 247 17.50 -2.18 -5.54
CA ILE A 247 18.70 -3.04 -5.48
C ILE A 247 19.79 -2.41 -4.63
N TRP A 248 20.18 -1.18 -4.96
CA TRP A 248 21.25 -0.49 -4.24
C TRP A 248 20.96 -0.34 -2.73
N PRO A 249 19.77 0.14 -2.32
CA PRO A 249 19.45 0.21 -0.90
C PRO A 249 19.49 -1.16 -0.21
N LEU A 250 18.99 -2.22 -0.84
CA LEU A 250 18.97 -3.56 -0.26
C LEU A 250 20.37 -4.15 -0.10
N LEU A 251 21.27 -3.94 -1.04
CA LEU A 251 22.62 -4.52 -1.01
C LEU A 251 23.64 -3.64 -0.28
N HIS A 252 23.56 -2.31 -0.42
CA HIS A 252 24.67 -1.40 -0.06
C HIS A 252 24.27 -0.23 0.83
N GLY A 253 22.98 0.00 1.08
CA GLY A 253 22.46 1.21 1.71
C GLY A 253 22.02 2.26 0.69
N LYS A 254 21.55 3.42 1.14
CA LYS A 254 21.04 4.47 0.27
C LYS A 254 22.15 5.05 -0.61
N ARG A 255 21.91 5.21 -1.92
CA ARG A 255 22.88 5.68 -2.90
C ARG A 255 23.53 7.02 -2.50
N ASN A 256 22.73 7.96 -2.00
CA ASN A 256 23.21 9.30 -1.60
C ASN A 256 23.67 9.38 -0.15
N LYS A 257 23.51 8.31 0.63
CA LYS A 257 23.89 8.15 2.02
C LYS A 257 24.28 6.70 2.28
N PRO A 258 25.45 6.24 1.81
CA PRO A 258 25.86 4.83 1.95
C PRO A 258 25.97 4.37 3.41
N GLU A 259 26.15 5.30 4.32
CA GLU A 259 26.14 5.07 5.78
C GLU A 259 24.73 4.72 6.31
N ASP A 260 23.66 5.13 5.62
CA ASP A 260 22.30 4.76 5.98
C ASP A 260 21.95 3.36 5.47
N LYS A 261 22.16 2.37 6.33
CA LYS A 261 21.87 0.95 6.08
C LYS A 261 20.45 0.52 6.44
N SER A 262 19.53 1.46 6.72
CA SER A 262 18.17 1.16 7.19
C SER A 262 17.34 0.25 6.26
N SER A 263 17.68 0.21 4.95
CA SER A 263 17.00 -0.65 3.98
C SER A 263 17.80 -1.90 3.61
N THR A 264 19.03 -2.05 4.14
CA THR A 264 19.95 -3.12 3.71
C THR A 264 19.56 -4.45 4.32
N ILE A 265 19.65 -5.53 3.52
CA ILE A 265 19.47 -6.88 4.03
C ILE A 265 20.62 -7.23 4.98
N LEU A 266 20.26 -7.77 6.13
CA LEU A 266 21.21 -8.29 7.10
C LEU A 266 21.50 -9.76 6.78
N PRO A 267 22.77 -10.22 6.94
CA PRO A 267 23.11 -11.61 6.72
C PRO A 267 22.26 -12.54 7.58
N LEU A 268 21.72 -13.58 6.98
CA LEU A 268 21.08 -14.68 7.67
C LEU A 268 22.12 -15.81 7.84
N PRO A 269 22.56 -16.13 9.05
CA PRO A 269 23.43 -17.28 9.25
C PRO A 269 22.61 -18.55 9.04
N HIS A 270 22.91 -19.28 8.01
CA HIS A 270 22.38 -20.60 7.61
C HIS A 270 21.20 -20.62 6.60
N THR A 271 21.44 -21.12 5.47
CA THR A 271 21.14 -22.43 4.84
C THR A 271 19.75 -22.62 4.26
N GLY A 272 18.99 -21.55 4.02
CA GLY A 272 17.87 -21.56 3.10
C GLY A 272 18.30 -21.04 1.73
N GLU A 273 17.36 -20.86 0.83
CA GLU A 273 17.59 -20.12 -0.42
C GLU A 273 17.75 -18.62 -0.14
N ALA A 274 17.16 -18.13 0.96
CA ALA A 274 17.43 -16.80 1.50
C ALA A 274 18.70 -16.80 2.35
N ASP A 275 19.59 -15.87 2.08
CA ASP A 275 20.83 -15.62 2.82
C ASP A 275 20.85 -14.22 3.46
N GLY A 276 19.71 -13.51 3.44
CA GLY A 276 19.53 -12.21 4.07
C GLY A 276 18.10 -11.93 4.53
N LEU A 277 17.97 -11.03 5.50
CA LEU A 277 16.69 -10.52 6.00
C LEU A 277 16.60 -9.00 5.85
N ALA A 278 15.51 -8.51 5.28
CA ALA A 278 15.16 -7.10 5.31
C ALA A 278 14.16 -6.82 6.45
N PHE A 279 14.38 -5.71 7.17
CA PHE A 279 13.54 -5.31 8.30
C PHE A 279 12.89 -3.94 8.02
N PRO A 280 11.76 -3.89 7.32
CA PRO A 280 11.06 -2.65 7.08
C PRO A 280 10.50 -2.05 8.38
N VAL A 281 10.42 -0.72 8.42
CA VAL A 281 9.71 -0.01 9.47
C VAL A 281 8.23 0.02 9.12
N TRP A 282 7.39 -0.55 9.98
CA TRP A 282 5.95 -0.64 9.79
C TRP A 282 5.19 0.48 10.48
N TYR A 283 4.14 0.97 9.85
CA TYR A 283 3.30 2.06 10.33
C TYR A 283 1.84 1.60 10.41
N PRO A 284 1.25 1.57 11.63
CA PRO A 284 -0.16 1.21 11.82
C PRO A 284 -1.12 2.33 11.44
N VAL A 285 -0.66 3.57 11.55
CA VAL A 285 -1.42 4.80 11.32
C VAL A 285 -0.51 5.84 10.65
N PRO A 286 -1.06 6.92 10.08
CA PRO A 286 -0.25 7.99 9.49
C PRO A 286 0.78 8.52 10.49
N SER A 287 1.99 8.76 10.03
CA SER A 287 3.06 9.35 10.82
C SER A 287 3.42 10.72 10.25
N ALA A 288 3.49 11.72 11.13
CA ALA A 288 3.95 13.06 10.76
C ALA A 288 5.47 13.19 10.65
N SER A 289 6.20 12.23 11.17
CA SER A 289 7.65 12.27 11.02
C SER A 289 8.00 11.98 9.56
N LYS A 290 8.37 13.04 8.83
CA LYS A 290 9.05 12.86 7.55
C LYS A 290 10.29 12.04 7.83
N ASP A 291 10.40 10.88 7.17
CA ASP A 291 11.67 10.17 7.15
C ASP A 291 12.74 11.04 6.49
N ALA A 292 13.99 10.56 6.48
CA ALA A 292 15.09 11.28 5.85
C ALA A 292 14.86 11.57 4.33
N SER A 293 13.85 10.94 3.72
CA SER A 293 13.42 11.18 2.33
C SER A 293 12.30 12.23 2.21
N GLY A 294 11.80 12.77 3.33
CA GLY A 294 10.71 13.74 3.36
C GLY A 294 9.32 13.15 3.15
N SER A 295 9.18 11.83 3.20
CA SER A 295 7.94 11.11 2.96
C SER A 295 7.30 10.66 4.28
N GLU A 296 5.99 10.82 4.40
CA GLU A 296 5.20 10.39 5.55
C GLU A 296 4.95 8.88 5.50
N GLY A 297 4.97 8.19 6.66
CA GLY A 297 4.59 6.78 6.80
C GLY A 297 3.11 6.64 7.10
N GLY A 298 2.54 5.47 6.82
CA GLY A 298 1.14 5.18 7.08
C GLY A 298 0.17 5.74 6.03
N THR A 299 -1.09 5.36 6.15
CA THR A 299 -2.19 5.89 5.33
C THR A 299 -3.30 6.41 6.24
N ILE A 300 -4.00 7.44 5.80
CA ILE A 300 -5.13 8.01 6.54
C ILE A 300 -6.27 6.98 6.69
N GLN A 301 -6.39 6.06 5.75
CA GLN A 301 -7.34 4.95 5.78
C GLN A 301 -7.00 3.87 6.82
N GLY A 302 -5.87 3.99 7.55
CA GLY A 302 -5.47 3.02 8.56
C GLY A 302 -4.93 1.70 8.01
N ARG A 303 -4.57 1.63 6.72
CA ARG A 303 -3.84 0.49 6.17
C ARG A 303 -2.42 0.45 6.73
N ILE A 304 -1.98 -0.72 7.15
CA ILE A 304 -0.58 -0.93 7.53
C ILE A 304 0.32 -0.69 6.33
N THR A 305 1.33 0.15 6.50
CA THR A 305 2.32 0.42 5.46
C THR A 305 3.72 0.19 5.99
N CYS A 306 4.70 0.05 5.09
CA CYS A 306 6.10 -0.06 5.48
C CYS A 306 7.04 0.78 4.62
N LYS A 307 8.18 1.15 5.21
CA LYS A 307 9.28 1.87 4.56
C LYS A 307 10.62 1.32 4.99
N ASN A 308 11.64 1.64 4.26
CA ASN A 308 13.03 1.27 4.52
C ASN A 308 13.25 -0.24 4.76
N PRO A 309 12.97 -1.10 3.77
CA PRO A 309 12.48 -0.81 2.42
C PRO A 309 10.94 -0.72 2.33
N SER A 310 10.43 -0.06 1.27
CA SER A 310 9.00 -0.05 0.94
C SER A 310 8.60 -1.37 0.26
N ALA A 311 8.56 -2.45 1.04
CA ALA A 311 8.40 -3.80 0.51
C ALA A 311 7.04 -4.03 -0.19
N GLN A 312 6.02 -3.27 0.20
CA GLN A 312 4.69 -3.33 -0.43
C GLN A 312 4.69 -2.82 -1.88
N THR A 313 5.71 -2.07 -2.28
CA THR A 313 5.88 -1.57 -3.66
C THR A 313 6.91 -2.35 -4.47
N PHE A 314 7.39 -3.48 -3.97
CA PHE A 314 8.34 -4.32 -4.70
C PHE A 314 7.74 -4.79 -6.02
N PRO A 315 8.39 -4.50 -7.17
CA PRO A 315 7.96 -5.04 -8.45
C PRO A 315 8.19 -6.56 -8.52
N PRO A 316 7.55 -7.27 -9.45
CA PRO A 316 7.64 -8.73 -9.56
C PRO A 316 9.06 -9.28 -9.56
N THR A 317 10.00 -8.59 -10.22
CA THR A 317 11.42 -8.97 -10.29
C THR A 317 12.12 -8.93 -8.92
N ILE A 318 11.78 -7.95 -8.07
CA ILE A 318 12.28 -7.90 -6.68
C ILE A 318 11.56 -8.93 -5.82
N LYS A 319 10.24 -9.10 -5.97
CA LYS A 319 9.49 -10.14 -5.24
C LYS A 319 10.05 -11.54 -5.51
N ALA A 320 10.52 -11.81 -6.72
CA ALA A 320 11.14 -13.09 -7.09
C ALA A 320 12.43 -13.40 -6.29
N THR A 321 13.07 -12.40 -5.69
CA THR A 321 14.23 -12.59 -4.80
C THR A 321 13.86 -12.92 -3.36
N ILE A 322 12.56 -12.85 -3.00
CA ILE A 322 12.05 -13.35 -1.72
C ILE A 322 12.07 -14.89 -1.79
N LYS A 323 12.85 -15.51 -0.93
CA LYS A 323 13.04 -16.95 -0.85
C LYS A 323 12.83 -17.41 0.58
N SER A 324 12.55 -18.69 0.78
CA SER A 324 12.44 -19.21 2.13
C SER A 324 13.77 -19.14 2.89
N ARG A 325 13.71 -18.75 4.16
CA ARG A 325 14.85 -18.84 5.11
C ARG A 325 15.20 -20.27 5.48
N PHE A 326 14.30 -21.20 5.19
CA PHE A 326 14.48 -22.61 5.49
C PHE A 326 14.95 -23.35 4.26
N HIS A 327 15.93 -24.24 4.41
CA HIS A 327 16.37 -25.10 3.31
C HIS A 327 15.22 -26.03 2.88
N GLY A 328 14.82 -25.96 1.59
CA GLY A 328 13.66 -26.67 1.09
C GLY A 328 12.32 -26.16 1.59
N GLY A 329 12.29 -24.98 2.23
CA GLY A 329 11.06 -24.33 2.69
C GLY A 329 10.26 -23.68 1.55
N THR A 330 9.05 -23.26 1.85
CA THR A 330 8.10 -22.68 0.88
C THR A 330 7.62 -21.33 1.33
N ILE A 331 7.58 -20.38 0.41
CA ILE A 331 6.84 -19.12 0.61
C ILE A 331 5.40 -19.37 0.17
N LEU A 332 4.47 -19.24 1.11
CA LEU A 332 3.03 -19.35 0.87
C LEU A 332 2.41 -17.97 0.92
N SER A 333 1.70 -17.56 -0.13
CA SER A 333 0.86 -16.36 -0.08
C SER A 333 -0.62 -16.73 0.07
N LEU A 334 -1.32 -15.90 0.84
CA LEU A 334 -2.77 -15.88 0.98
C LEU A 334 -3.26 -14.54 0.44
N ASP A 335 -4.06 -14.51 -0.62
CA ASP A 335 -4.55 -13.31 -1.28
C ASP A 335 -6.08 -13.27 -1.28
N LEU A 336 -6.67 -12.14 -0.87
CA LEU A 336 -8.12 -11.93 -0.86
C LEU A 336 -8.62 -11.52 -2.24
N SER A 337 -9.49 -12.33 -2.81
CA SER A 337 -10.01 -12.11 -4.16
C SER A 337 -10.97 -10.92 -4.22
N GLN A 338 -10.59 -9.85 -4.93
CA GLN A 338 -11.42 -8.68 -5.22
C GLN A 338 -12.05 -8.03 -3.96
N ILE A 339 -11.34 -7.99 -2.83
CA ILE A 339 -11.91 -7.60 -1.54
C ILE A 339 -12.57 -6.22 -1.56
N GLU A 340 -12.01 -5.22 -2.26
CA GLU A 340 -12.61 -3.88 -2.35
C GLU A 340 -13.98 -3.89 -3.03
N LEU A 341 -14.14 -4.68 -4.10
CA LEU A 341 -15.43 -4.84 -4.77
C LEU A 341 -16.45 -5.62 -3.91
N ARG A 342 -15.99 -6.61 -3.15
CA ARG A 342 -16.82 -7.35 -2.19
C ARG A 342 -17.30 -6.47 -1.05
N VAL A 343 -16.42 -5.63 -0.50
CA VAL A 343 -16.78 -4.61 0.49
C VAL A 343 -17.80 -3.63 -0.07
N ALA A 344 -17.61 -3.16 -1.30
CA ALA A 344 -18.56 -2.25 -1.94
C ALA A 344 -19.92 -2.90 -2.18
N ALA A 345 -19.96 -4.16 -2.62
CA ALA A 345 -21.19 -4.93 -2.76
C ALA A 345 -21.94 -5.03 -1.42
N LEU A 346 -21.18 -5.35 -0.37
CA LEU A 346 -21.71 -5.50 0.99
C LEU A 346 -22.28 -4.18 1.52
N CYS A 347 -21.52 -3.08 1.43
CA CYS A 347 -21.92 -1.78 1.96
C CYS A 347 -23.07 -1.13 1.18
N SER A 348 -23.09 -1.32 -0.13
CA SER A 348 -24.09 -0.68 -1.00
C SER A 348 -25.39 -1.47 -1.17
N GLY A 349 -25.33 -2.78 -0.95
CA GLY A 349 -26.46 -3.66 -1.27
C GLY A 349 -26.82 -3.67 -2.76
N ASP A 350 -25.88 -3.30 -3.65
CA ASP A 350 -26.12 -3.29 -5.08
C ASP A 350 -26.44 -4.70 -5.59
N LYS A 351 -27.61 -4.87 -6.16
CA LYS A 351 -28.15 -6.18 -6.56
C LYS A 351 -27.27 -6.86 -7.62
N SER A 352 -26.70 -6.09 -8.54
CA SER A 352 -25.86 -6.63 -9.60
C SER A 352 -24.53 -7.13 -9.07
N LEU A 353 -23.90 -6.39 -8.14
CA LEU A 353 -22.68 -6.80 -7.47
C LEU A 353 -22.90 -8.02 -6.56
N LEU A 354 -24.00 -7.99 -5.76
CA LEU A 354 -24.36 -9.11 -4.88
C LEU A 354 -24.61 -10.40 -5.68
N ALA A 355 -25.40 -10.32 -6.76
CA ALA A 355 -25.65 -11.46 -7.64
C ALA A 355 -24.36 -11.98 -8.27
N ALA A 356 -23.53 -11.09 -8.83
CA ALA A 356 -22.28 -11.49 -9.46
C ALA A 356 -21.35 -12.26 -8.51
N PHE A 357 -21.20 -11.79 -7.26
CA PHE A 357 -20.36 -12.49 -6.28
C PHE A 357 -20.98 -13.80 -5.78
N ASN A 358 -22.29 -13.85 -5.59
CA ASN A 358 -22.97 -15.08 -5.15
C ASN A 358 -23.02 -16.15 -6.27
N ASP A 359 -23.06 -15.73 -7.54
CA ASP A 359 -23.02 -16.60 -8.71
C ASP A 359 -21.58 -16.95 -9.17
N GLY A 360 -20.55 -16.43 -8.51
CA GLY A 360 -19.14 -16.68 -8.82
C GLY A 360 -18.67 -16.07 -10.15
N LEU A 361 -19.26 -14.96 -10.60
CA LEU A 361 -18.92 -14.31 -11.86
C LEU A 361 -17.62 -13.48 -11.74
N ASP A 362 -16.80 -13.50 -12.79
CA ASP A 362 -15.66 -12.57 -12.92
C ASP A 362 -16.19 -11.19 -13.36
N LEU A 363 -16.34 -10.29 -12.39
CA LEU A 363 -16.81 -8.92 -12.61
C LEU A 363 -16.00 -8.13 -13.65
N HIS A 364 -14.71 -8.45 -13.81
CA HIS A 364 -13.88 -7.75 -14.79
C HIS A 364 -14.16 -8.22 -16.21
N THR A 365 -14.39 -9.52 -16.38
CA THR A 365 -14.84 -10.10 -17.63
C THR A 365 -16.26 -9.67 -17.97
N ASP A 366 -17.17 -9.69 -16.99
CA ASP A 366 -18.55 -9.22 -17.19
C ASP A 366 -18.60 -7.76 -17.65
N ARG A 367 -17.81 -6.88 -16.99
CA ARG A 367 -17.72 -5.46 -17.38
C ARG A 367 -17.13 -5.28 -18.79
N ALA A 368 -16.13 -6.09 -19.16
CA ALA A 368 -15.59 -6.07 -20.53
C ALA A 368 -16.65 -6.46 -21.56
N ILE A 369 -17.48 -7.47 -21.27
CA ILE A 369 -18.60 -7.87 -22.14
C ILE A 369 -19.64 -6.76 -22.28
N GLN A 370 -19.97 -6.07 -21.18
CA GLN A 370 -20.89 -4.92 -21.22
C GLN A 370 -20.37 -3.78 -22.11
N LEU A 371 -19.06 -3.50 -22.07
CA LEU A 371 -18.45 -2.40 -22.81
C LEU A 371 -18.18 -2.74 -24.29
N PHE A 372 -17.77 -3.97 -24.59
CA PHE A 372 -17.29 -4.36 -25.92
C PHE A 372 -18.13 -5.45 -26.59
N GLY A 373 -19.16 -5.96 -25.91
CA GLY A 373 -19.95 -7.09 -26.38
C GLY A 373 -19.27 -8.45 -26.21
N LYS A 374 -20.01 -9.54 -26.28
CA LYS A 374 -19.51 -10.92 -26.06
C LYS A 374 -18.38 -11.34 -27.03
N ALA A 375 -18.31 -10.74 -28.20
CA ALA A 375 -17.25 -11.02 -29.18
C ALA A 375 -15.83 -10.71 -28.64
N CYS A 376 -15.69 -9.82 -27.66
CA CYS A 376 -14.40 -9.49 -27.07
C CYS A 376 -13.72 -10.70 -26.43
N LEU A 377 -14.46 -11.71 -25.95
CA LEU A 377 -13.90 -12.93 -25.36
C LEU A 377 -13.00 -13.72 -26.31
N SER A 378 -13.22 -13.59 -27.61
CA SER A 378 -12.44 -14.27 -28.65
C SER A 378 -11.28 -13.40 -29.18
N ALA A 379 -11.14 -12.17 -28.69
CA ALA A 379 -10.06 -11.29 -29.13
C ALA A 379 -8.69 -11.80 -28.61
N PRO A 380 -7.65 -11.83 -29.44
CA PRO A 380 -6.29 -12.19 -28.99
C PRO A 380 -5.76 -11.27 -27.89
N THR A 381 -6.29 -10.06 -27.82
CA THR A 381 -5.95 -9.01 -26.84
C THR A 381 -6.77 -9.09 -25.55
N PHE A 382 -7.76 -9.97 -25.47
CA PHE A 382 -8.79 -9.97 -24.40
C PHE A 382 -8.21 -9.79 -22.99
N LYS A 383 -7.24 -10.62 -22.60
CA LYS A 383 -6.65 -10.55 -21.25
C LYS A 383 -5.84 -9.27 -21.00
N LYS A 384 -5.20 -8.72 -22.04
CA LYS A 384 -4.28 -7.58 -21.94
C LYS A 384 -4.98 -6.23 -22.14
N VAL A 385 -6.06 -6.18 -22.89
CA VAL A 385 -6.77 -4.94 -23.25
C VAL A 385 -8.19 -4.96 -22.70
N GLU A 386 -9.10 -5.72 -23.27
CA GLU A 386 -10.53 -5.58 -23.00
C GLU A 386 -10.88 -5.91 -21.55
N ARG A 387 -10.38 -7.02 -20.99
CA ARG A 387 -10.57 -7.35 -19.58
C ARG A 387 -9.86 -6.36 -18.66
N GLN A 388 -8.72 -5.81 -19.08
CA GLN A 388 -8.00 -4.80 -18.29
C GLN A 388 -8.77 -3.46 -18.30
N VAL A 389 -9.39 -3.07 -19.42
CA VAL A 389 -10.32 -1.94 -19.47
C VAL A 389 -11.50 -2.19 -18.55
N GLY A 390 -12.12 -3.36 -18.62
CA GLY A 390 -13.23 -3.76 -17.73
C GLY A 390 -12.85 -3.65 -16.25
N LYS A 391 -11.63 -4.10 -15.89
CA LYS A 391 -11.06 -3.94 -14.54
C LYS A 391 -10.94 -2.47 -14.16
N THR A 392 -10.36 -1.66 -15.04
CA THR A 392 -10.16 -0.22 -14.80
C THR A 392 -11.50 0.49 -14.62
N MET A 393 -12.52 0.14 -15.41
CA MET A 393 -13.86 0.73 -15.29
C MET A 393 -14.57 0.30 -14.00
N ASN A 394 -14.43 -0.95 -13.55
CA ASN A 394 -14.95 -1.37 -12.24
C ASN A 394 -14.39 -0.52 -11.08
N PHE A 395 -13.09 -0.28 -11.07
CA PHE A 395 -12.47 0.58 -10.05
C PHE A 395 -12.83 2.07 -10.25
N ALA A 396 -13.00 2.51 -11.50
CA ALA A 396 -13.44 3.87 -11.81
C ALA A 396 -14.86 4.14 -11.29
N ASP A 397 -15.77 3.17 -11.43
CA ASP A 397 -17.12 3.25 -10.89
C ASP A 397 -17.11 3.21 -9.36
N LEU A 398 -16.24 2.36 -8.78
CA LEU A 398 -16.09 2.22 -7.34
C LEU A 398 -15.63 3.53 -6.67
N PHE A 399 -14.73 4.27 -7.31
CA PHE A 399 -14.09 5.47 -6.74
C PHE A 399 -14.51 6.79 -7.43
N LEU A 400 -15.56 6.79 -8.23
CA LEU A 400 -16.07 7.94 -8.95
C LEU A 400 -15.01 8.67 -9.77
N ALA A 401 -14.13 7.93 -10.46
CA ALA A 401 -13.11 8.52 -11.30
C ALA A 401 -13.74 9.34 -12.44
N SER A 402 -13.17 10.51 -12.76
CA SER A 402 -13.62 11.33 -13.87
C SER A 402 -13.33 10.66 -15.22
N PRO A 403 -14.08 10.99 -16.31
CA PRO A 403 -13.82 10.48 -17.65
C PRO A 403 -12.36 10.65 -18.10
N PHE A 404 -11.79 11.81 -17.82
CA PHE A 404 -10.40 12.08 -18.11
C PHE A 404 -9.44 11.14 -17.34
N ARG A 405 -9.69 10.90 -16.04
CA ARG A 405 -8.87 9.98 -15.23
C ARG A 405 -9.00 8.53 -15.70
N MET A 406 -10.21 8.11 -16.10
CA MET A 406 -10.43 6.79 -16.70
C MET A 406 -9.61 6.60 -17.98
N ARG A 407 -9.67 7.59 -18.89
CA ARG A 407 -8.88 7.61 -20.12
C ARG A 407 -7.37 7.49 -19.84
N MET A 408 -6.88 8.28 -18.90
CA MET A 408 -5.48 8.23 -18.46
C MET A 408 -5.09 6.83 -17.98
N SER A 409 -5.88 6.25 -17.07
CA SER A 409 -5.58 4.93 -16.49
C SER A 409 -5.60 3.82 -17.54
N VAL A 410 -6.56 3.83 -18.46
CA VAL A 410 -6.60 2.86 -19.57
C VAL A 410 -5.37 3.02 -20.47
N HIS A 411 -5.01 4.25 -20.82
CA HIS A 411 -3.82 4.51 -21.62
C HIS A 411 -2.53 4.05 -20.93
N GLU A 412 -2.37 4.34 -19.64
CA GLU A 412 -1.22 3.90 -18.83
C GLU A 412 -1.07 2.38 -18.79
N MET A 413 -2.19 1.66 -18.67
CA MET A 413 -2.18 0.20 -18.48
C MET A 413 -2.15 -0.60 -19.77
N THR A 414 -2.73 -0.08 -20.85
CA THR A 414 -2.93 -0.84 -22.10
C THR A 414 -2.20 -0.22 -23.30
N GLY A 415 -1.75 1.02 -23.20
CA GLY A 415 -1.22 1.80 -24.32
C GLY A 415 -2.29 2.30 -25.30
N GLN A 416 -3.57 2.00 -25.09
CA GLN A 416 -4.66 2.35 -26.01
C GLN A 416 -5.07 3.82 -25.86
N LEU A 417 -5.16 4.54 -26.99
CA LEU A 417 -5.66 5.91 -27.07
C LEU A 417 -7.16 5.91 -27.42
N MET A 418 -7.99 5.60 -26.43
CA MET A 418 -9.44 5.62 -26.61
C MET A 418 -10.00 7.06 -26.56
N PRO A 419 -11.09 7.35 -27.30
CA PRO A 419 -11.70 8.68 -27.30
C PRO A 419 -12.30 9.03 -25.92
N LEU A 420 -12.27 10.33 -25.55
CA LEU A 420 -12.81 10.78 -24.27
C LEU A 420 -14.31 10.51 -24.16
N SER A 421 -15.05 10.65 -25.26
CA SER A 421 -16.51 10.39 -25.33
C SER A 421 -16.91 8.99 -24.86
N PHE A 422 -16.09 7.96 -25.09
CA PHE A 422 -16.31 6.62 -24.56
C PHE A 422 -16.35 6.62 -23.01
N PHE A 423 -15.45 7.36 -22.38
CA PHE A 423 -15.40 7.42 -20.91
C PHE A 423 -16.46 8.36 -20.32
N GLU A 424 -16.90 9.36 -21.08
CA GLU A 424 -18.05 10.21 -20.74
C GLU A 424 -19.32 9.38 -20.71
N GLU A 425 -19.58 8.56 -21.73
CA GLU A 425 -20.72 7.63 -21.78
C GLU A 425 -20.68 6.62 -20.61
N VAL A 426 -19.49 6.05 -20.30
CA VAL A 426 -19.33 5.15 -19.15
C VAL A 426 -19.66 5.87 -17.83
N ALA A 427 -19.25 7.14 -17.68
CA ALA A 427 -19.55 7.90 -16.47
C ALA A 427 -21.04 8.26 -16.34
N GLU A 428 -21.71 8.61 -17.45
CA GLU A 428 -23.14 8.93 -17.50
C GLU A 428 -24.00 7.72 -17.17
N THR A 429 -23.61 6.52 -17.62
CA THR A 429 -24.38 5.28 -17.42
C THR A 429 -24.14 4.60 -16.07
N ARG A 430 -23.25 5.13 -15.19
CA ARG A 430 -22.98 4.57 -13.85
C ARG A 430 -24.22 4.35 -12.99
N PRO A 431 -25.15 5.34 -12.86
CA PRO A 431 -26.34 5.18 -12.03
C PRO A 431 -27.23 4.03 -12.49
N ASP A 432 -27.32 3.81 -13.79
CA ASP A 432 -28.15 2.75 -14.37
C ASP A 432 -27.47 1.37 -14.30
N ALA A 433 -26.14 1.35 -14.48
CA ALA A 433 -25.35 0.13 -14.42
C ALA A 433 -25.30 -0.47 -13.00
N ARG A 434 -25.21 0.38 -11.97
CA ARG A 434 -25.09 -0.01 -10.56
C ARG A 434 -25.85 0.94 -9.65
N PRO A 435 -27.19 0.90 -9.66
CA PRO A 435 -28.01 1.88 -8.94
C PRO A 435 -27.83 1.83 -7.42
N GLY A 436 -27.62 0.65 -6.84
CA GLY A 436 -27.36 0.49 -5.41
C GLY A 436 -26.04 1.11 -4.99
N LEU A 437 -24.97 0.84 -5.75
CA LEU A 437 -23.65 1.42 -5.51
C LEU A 437 -23.70 2.96 -5.60
N HIS A 438 -24.32 3.48 -6.65
CA HIS A 438 -24.45 4.92 -6.84
C HIS A 438 -25.26 5.57 -5.71
N ALA A 439 -26.40 5.02 -5.32
CA ALA A 439 -27.22 5.54 -4.22
C ALA A 439 -26.45 5.57 -2.88
N TRP A 440 -25.67 4.53 -2.60
CA TRP A 440 -24.81 4.45 -1.44
C TRP A 440 -23.69 5.51 -1.47
N GLN A 441 -23.01 5.66 -2.59
CA GLN A 441 -22.00 6.70 -2.76
C GLN A 441 -22.58 8.10 -2.52
N GLN A 442 -23.76 8.39 -3.08
CA GLN A 442 -24.46 9.65 -2.84
C GLN A 442 -24.84 9.85 -1.37
N SER A 443 -25.15 8.77 -0.64
CA SER A 443 -25.42 8.86 0.81
C SER A 443 -24.17 9.20 1.60
N LEU A 444 -23.01 8.63 1.26
CA LEU A 444 -21.72 8.97 1.87
C LEU A 444 -21.35 10.45 1.65
N ILE A 445 -21.53 10.92 0.41
CA ILE A 445 -21.26 12.32 0.04
C ILE A 445 -22.13 13.26 0.88
N ARG A 446 -23.46 13.03 0.91
CA ARG A 446 -24.37 13.84 1.73
C ARG A 446 -24.01 13.81 3.22
N THR A 447 -23.61 12.65 3.75
CA THR A 447 -23.19 12.54 5.15
C THR A 447 -21.91 13.33 5.41
N ALA A 448 -20.91 13.20 4.54
CA ALA A 448 -19.66 13.94 4.65
C ALA A 448 -19.86 15.46 4.54
N ASP A 449 -20.71 15.90 3.62
CA ASP A 449 -21.02 17.33 3.48
C ASP A 449 -21.81 17.90 4.67
N ALA A 450 -22.70 17.11 5.26
CA ALA A 450 -23.51 17.53 6.40
C ALA A 450 -22.75 17.48 7.73
N GLN A 451 -21.90 16.45 7.94
CA GLN A 451 -21.23 16.20 9.23
C GLN A 451 -19.75 16.58 9.21
N GLY A 452 -19.17 16.88 8.04
CA GLY A 452 -17.75 17.14 7.88
C GLY A 452 -16.87 15.89 8.01
N SER A 453 -17.44 14.71 8.26
CA SER A 453 -16.68 13.47 8.48
C SER A 453 -17.52 12.22 8.22
N LEU A 454 -16.82 11.09 8.05
CA LEU A 454 -17.40 9.75 8.08
C LEU A 454 -16.74 8.93 9.18
N THR A 455 -17.53 8.11 9.89
CA THR A 455 -17.04 7.17 10.90
C THR A 455 -17.49 5.75 10.55
N LEU A 456 -16.58 4.81 10.62
CA LEU A 456 -16.85 3.41 10.31
C LEU A 456 -17.40 2.67 11.54
N PRO A 457 -18.28 1.68 11.33
CA PRO A 457 -18.79 0.86 12.41
C PRO A 457 -17.68 0.01 13.04
N PHE A 458 -17.84 -0.35 14.30
CA PHE A 458 -17.01 -1.24 15.12
C PHE A 458 -15.61 -0.72 15.43
N THR A 459 -14.87 -0.25 14.43
CA THR A 459 -13.45 0.13 14.57
C THR A 459 -13.26 1.60 14.97
N GLY A 460 -14.31 2.40 14.93
CA GLY A 460 -14.27 3.81 15.29
C GLY A 460 -13.38 4.70 14.40
N GLN A 461 -12.86 4.16 13.31
CA GLN A 461 -12.05 4.93 12.36
C GLN A 461 -12.90 6.03 11.73
N SER A 462 -12.41 7.25 11.78
CA SER A 462 -13.07 8.42 11.21
C SER A 462 -12.18 9.12 10.22
N ARG A 463 -12.79 9.75 9.23
CA ARG A 463 -12.12 10.66 8.30
C ARG A 463 -12.86 11.97 8.24
N THR A 464 -12.14 13.07 8.44
CA THR A 464 -12.64 14.43 8.31
C THR A 464 -12.37 14.95 6.90
N PHE A 465 -13.34 15.64 6.30
CA PHE A 465 -13.28 16.19 4.95
C PHE A 465 -13.47 17.70 4.98
N VAL A 466 -12.38 18.43 5.17
CA VAL A 466 -12.40 19.90 5.16
C VAL A 466 -12.65 20.37 3.74
N GLY A 467 -13.73 21.15 3.52
CA GLY A 467 -14.18 21.55 2.18
C GLY A 467 -15.20 20.58 1.56
N GLY A 468 -15.50 19.44 2.22
CA GLY A 468 -16.53 18.51 1.79
C GLY A 468 -16.26 17.84 0.45
N SER A 469 -17.33 17.45 -0.24
CA SER A 469 -17.25 16.72 -1.52
C SER A 469 -16.65 17.54 -2.67
N SER A 470 -16.64 18.86 -2.59
CA SER A 470 -16.02 19.71 -3.62
C SER A 470 -14.51 19.47 -3.75
N GLU A 471 -13.85 19.11 -2.67
CA GLU A 471 -12.39 18.85 -2.63
C GLU A 471 -12.04 17.37 -2.48
N HIS A 472 -12.92 16.57 -1.86
CA HIS A 472 -12.61 15.22 -1.40
C HIS A 472 -13.52 14.12 -1.97
N LEU A 473 -14.22 14.35 -3.09
CA LEU A 473 -15.22 13.41 -3.64
C LEU A 473 -14.75 11.95 -3.68
N ASN A 474 -13.58 11.73 -4.30
CA ASN A 474 -13.03 10.37 -4.44
C ASN A 474 -12.61 9.77 -3.09
N GLU A 475 -12.10 10.61 -2.18
CA GLU A 475 -11.65 10.17 -0.85
C GLU A 475 -12.83 9.77 0.04
N ILE A 476 -13.97 10.47 -0.08
CA ILE A 476 -15.20 10.17 0.66
C ILE A 476 -15.69 8.76 0.33
N VAL A 477 -15.79 8.42 -0.96
CA VAL A 477 -16.28 7.10 -1.38
C VAL A 477 -15.24 5.99 -1.19
N ASN A 478 -13.96 6.32 -1.24
CA ASN A 478 -12.86 5.39 -1.09
C ASN A 478 -12.63 4.98 0.37
N PHE A 479 -12.81 5.90 1.31
CA PHE A 479 -12.50 5.68 2.72
C PHE A 479 -13.17 4.43 3.32
N PRO A 480 -14.50 4.22 3.25
CA PRO A 480 -15.11 3.05 3.83
C PRO A 480 -14.69 1.74 3.15
N ILE A 481 -14.47 1.76 1.85
CA ILE A 481 -14.11 0.56 1.08
C ILE A 481 -12.71 0.09 1.46
N GLN A 482 -11.72 0.96 1.31
CA GLN A 482 -10.33 0.59 1.55
C GLN A 482 -10.07 0.26 3.02
N THR A 483 -10.69 1.01 3.92
CA THR A 483 -10.49 0.80 5.35
C THR A 483 -11.09 -0.53 5.80
N GLN A 484 -12.31 -0.87 5.36
CA GLN A 484 -12.93 -2.15 5.74
C GLN A 484 -12.26 -3.35 5.07
N ALA A 485 -11.74 -3.21 3.85
CA ALA A 485 -10.90 -4.23 3.22
C ALA A 485 -9.62 -4.48 4.06
N GLY A 486 -8.93 -3.43 4.47
CA GLY A 486 -7.75 -3.54 5.34
C GLY A 486 -8.07 -4.15 6.71
N ASN A 487 -9.19 -3.76 7.31
CA ASN A 487 -9.65 -4.32 8.59
C ASN A 487 -10.01 -5.81 8.49
N THR A 488 -10.57 -6.24 7.36
CA THR A 488 -10.85 -7.66 7.10
C THR A 488 -9.55 -8.46 7.04
N LEU A 489 -8.55 -7.96 6.32
CA LEU A 489 -7.25 -8.62 6.26
C LEU A 489 -6.58 -8.68 7.63
N LEU A 490 -6.65 -7.61 8.41
CA LEU A 490 -6.10 -7.58 9.76
C LEU A 490 -6.78 -8.61 10.69
N ALA A 491 -8.10 -8.74 10.59
CA ALA A 491 -8.85 -9.76 11.34
C ALA A 491 -8.39 -11.18 10.95
N ILE A 492 -8.14 -11.43 9.66
CA ILE A 492 -7.58 -12.69 9.17
C ILE A 492 -6.17 -12.90 9.75
N GLN A 493 -5.26 -11.94 9.61
CA GLN A 493 -3.89 -12.06 10.14
C GLN A 493 -3.90 -12.42 11.63
N ARG A 494 -4.81 -11.81 12.38
CA ARG A 494 -4.97 -12.13 13.81
C ARG A 494 -5.49 -13.55 14.05
N ALA A 495 -6.44 -14.01 13.25
CA ALA A 495 -6.98 -15.36 13.33
C ALA A 495 -5.93 -16.43 13.01
N LEU A 496 -4.92 -16.09 12.18
CA LEU A 496 -3.80 -16.97 11.87
C LEU A 496 -2.76 -17.10 13.00
N ALA A 497 -2.83 -16.26 14.04
CA ALA A 497 -1.85 -16.26 15.13
C ALA A 497 -1.56 -17.63 15.76
N PRO A 498 -2.56 -18.51 16.02
CA PRO A 498 -2.31 -19.84 16.59
C PRO A 498 -1.47 -20.77 15.71
N LEU A 499 -1.37 -20.48 14.42
CA LEU A 499 -0.62 -21.27 13.44
C LEU A 499 0.85 -20.84 13.33
N LEU A 500 1.19 -19.65 13.84
CA LEU A 500 2.54 -19.12 13.77
C LEU A 500 3.43 -19.83 14.80
N SER A 501 4.64 -20.14 14.38
CA SER A 501 5.61 -20.90 15.16
C SER A 501 7.04 -20.59 14.67
N PRO A 502 8.09 -21.16 15.28
CA PRO A 502 9.42 -21.14 14.67
C PRO A 502 9.47 -21.65 13.23
N HIS A 503 8.54 -22.54 12.83
CA HIS A 503 8.47 -23.19 11.52
C HIS A 503 7.46 -22.55 10.55
N VAL A 504 6.63 -21.62 11.01
CA VAL A 504 5.66 -20.85 10.17
C VAL A 504 5.75 -19.39 10.56
N LYS A 505 6.34 -18.57 9.71
CA LYS A 505 6.59 -17.14 9.98
C LYS A 505 5.76 -16.27 9.07
N MET A 506 4.87 -15.45 9.62
CA MET A 506 4.24 -14.34 8.88
C MET A 506 5.25 -13.19 8.82
N PHE A 507 5.64 -12.76 7.61
CA PHE A 507 6.73 -11.82 7.45
C PHE A 507 6.40 -10.59 6.59
N LEU A 508 5.32 -10.62 5.81
CA LEU A 508 5.01 -9.55 4.87
C LEU A 508 3.51 -9.49 4.60
N GLN A 509 3.01 -8.27 4.44
CA GLN A 509 1.70 -7.96 3.90
C GLN A 509 1.87 -7.04 2.69
N ILE A 510 1.24 -7.38 1.57
CA ILE A 510 1.19 -6.53 0.38
C ILE A 510 -0.27 -6.37 -0.03
N TYR A 511 -0.84 -5.17 0.12
CA TYR A 511 -2.25 -4.89 -0.14
C TYR A 511 -3.17 -5.88 0.56
N ASP A 512 -3.77 -6.79 -0.19
CA ASP A 512 -4.76 -7.78 0.26
C ASP A 512 -4.14 -9.17 0.48
N ALA A 513 -2.82 -9.29 0.35
CA ALA A 513 -2.08 -10.55 0.49
C ALA A 513 -1.21 -10.59 1.74
N VAL A 514 -1.17 -11.76 2.38
CA VAL A 514 -0.29 -12.12 3.50
C VAL A 514 0.69 -13.18 3.06
N TYR A 515 1.95 -13.05 3.46
CA TYR A 515 3.02 -13.96 3.10
C TYR A 515 3.56 -14.69 4.33
N LEU A 516 3.62 -16.02 4.21
CA LEU A 516 4.14 -16.92 5.21
C LEU A 516 5.39 -17.65 4.68
N ASP A 517 6.39 -17.79 5.52
CA ASP A 517 7.58 -18.59 5.27
C ASP A 517 7.47 -19.90 6.04
N VAL A 518 7.40 -21.01 5.35
CA VAL A 518 7.03 -22.33 5.88
C VAL A 518 8.19 -23.30 5.80
N HIS A 519 8.57 -23.86 6.96
CA HIS A 519 9.61 -24.87 7.05
C HIS A 519 9.17 -26.20 6.39
N PRO A 520 10.06 -26.95 5.72
CA PRO A 520 9.70 -28.17 4.99
C PRO A 520 9.19 -29.32 5.88
N SER A 521 9.42 -29.27 7.21
CA SER A 521 8.81 -30.23 8.14
C SER A 521 7.31 -30.02 8.39
N VAL A 522 6.76 -28.92 7.92
CA VAL A 522 5.34 -28.61 8.04
C VAL A 522 4.62 -29.19 6.83
N ASP A 523 3.63 -30.02 7.06
CA ASP A 523 2.73 -30.49 6.00
C ASP A 523 1.91 -29.32 5.48
N LEU A 524 2.19 -28.93 4.23
CA LEU A 524 1.63 -27.74 3.60
C LEU A 524 0.11 -27.87 3.40
N ASP A 525 -0.39 -29.04 3.07
CA ASP A 525 -1.82 -29.26 2.85
C ASP A 525 -2.59 -29.18 4.17
N SER A 526 -2.04 -29.80 5.24
CA SER A 526 -2.60 -29.64 6.59
C SER A 526 -2.56 -28.18 7.06
N LEU A 527 -1.49 -27.45 6.77
CA LEU A 527 -1.41 -26.01 7.08
C LEU A 527 -2.47 -25.22 6.32
N LYS A 528 -2.63 -25.44 5.01
CA LYS A 528 -3.66 -24.77 4.20
C LYS A 528 -5.07 -25.06 4.73
N GLN A 529 -5.36 -26.28 5.17
CA GLN A 529 -6.66 -26.62 5.79
C GLN A 529 -6.89 -25.84 7.09
N LYS A 530 -5.88 -25.72 7.94
CA LYS A 530 -5.98 -24.93 9.18
C LYS A 530 -6.12 -23.43 8.88
N LEU A 531 -5.37 -22.91 7.90
CA LEU A 531 -5.51 -21.53 7.44
C LEU A 531 -6.94 -21.26 6.97
N LYS A 532 -7.47 -22.16 6.15
CA LYS A 532 -8.86 -22.10 5.66
C LYS A 532 -9.85 -22.04 6.83
N PHE A 533 -9.72 -22.93 7.81
CA PHE A 533 -10.58 -22.96 8.99
C PHE A 533 -10.60 -21.58 9.71
N HIS A 534 -9.44 -20.98 9.96
CA HIS A 534 -9.38 -19.69 10.65
C HIS A 534 -9.88 -18.51 9.80
N ILE A 535 -9.75 -18.57 8.47
CA ILE A 535 -10.35 -17.57 7.59
C ILE A 535 -11.88 -17.69 7.60
N GLU A 536 -12.39 -18.91 7.60
CA GLU A 536 -13.82 -19.20 7.71
C GLU A 536 -14.40 -18.73 9.06
N GLU A 537 -13.66 -18.82 10.16
CA GLU A 537 -14.07 -18.19 11.43
C GLU A 537 -14.26 -16.66 11.29
N VAL A 538 -13.36 -15.96 10.59
CA VAL A 538 -13.50 -14.52 10.32
C VAL A 538 -14.69 -14.23 9.43
N ARG A 539 -14.95 -15.10 8.43
CA ARG A 539 -16.08 -15.01 7.51
C ARG A 539 -17.43 -15.22 8.23
N ASP A 540 -17.53 -16.25 9.07
CA ASP A 540 -18.80 -16.76 9.59
C ASP A 540 -19.19 -16.21 10.96
N THR A 541 -18.21 -15.84 11.78
CA THR A 541 -18.43 -15.35 13.16
C THR A 541 -17.60 -14.12 13.53
N GLY A 542 -16.60 -13.77 12.73
CA GLY A 542 -15.70 -12.66 12.98
C GLY A 542 -16.10 -11.37 12.28
N TYR A 543 -15.08 -10.58 11.89
CA TYR A 543 -15.28 -9.22 11.37
C TYR A 543 -16.13 -9.18 10.10
N TRP A 544 -15.96 -10.14 9.18
CA TRP A 544 -16.76 -10.19 7.96
C TRP A 544 -18.24 -10.46 8.26
N ALA A 545 -18.54 -11.38 9.18
CA ALA A 545 -19.90 -11.64 9.63
C ALA A 545 -20.53 -10.41 10.29
N MET A 546 -19.76 -9.66 11.10
CA MET A 546 -20.23 -8.40 11.70
C MET A 546 -20.60 -7.37 10.62
N LEU A 547 -19.79 -7.22 9.58
CA LEU A 547 -20.10 -6.34 8.45
C LEU A 547 -21.36 -6.81 7.71
N GLN A 548 -21.50 -8.10 7.42
CA GLN A 548 -22.68 -8.67 6.77
C GLN A 548 -23.94 -8.40 7.57
N SER A 549 -23.89 -8.61 8.88
CA SER A 549 -25.01 -8.33 9.80
C SER A 549 -25.35 -6.83 9.84
N HIS A 550 -24.34 -5.96 9.86
CA HIS A 550 -24.54 -4.50 9.93
C HIS A 550 -25.20 -3.95 8.67
N TYR A 551 -24.75 -4.38 7.50
CA TYR A 551 -25.29 -3.91 6.22
C TYR A 551 -26.51 -4.70 5.73
N GLY A 552 -26.81 -5.85 6.35
CA GLY A 552 -27.97 -6.70 5.98
C GLY A 552 -27.77 -7.46 4.66
N HIS A 553 -26.55 -7.67 4.22
CA HIS A 553 -26.23 -8.34 2.96
C HIS A 553 -25.20 -9.45 3.16
N THR A 554 -25.23 -10.46 2.29
CA THR A 554 -24.27 -11.57 2.31
C THR A 554 -23.44 -11.54 1.05
N VAL A 555 -22.11 -11.57 1.21
CA VAL A 555 -21.12 -11.64 0.14
C VAL A 555 -20.07 -12.68 0.54
N PRO A 556 -19.76 -13.67 -0.33
CA PRO A 556 -18.70 -14.63 -0.03
C PRO A 556 -17.36 -13.94 0.14
N LEU A 557 -16.56 -14.40 1.09
CA LEU A 557 -15.17 -14.00 1.28
C LEU A 557 -14.28 -15.05 0.62
N GLU A 558 -13.71 -14.73 -0.53
CA GLU A 558 -12.88 -15.64 -1.30
C GLU A 558 -11.42 -15.25 -1.22
N TYR A 559 -10.57 -16.27 -1.31
CA TYR A 559 -9.12 -16.14 -1.22
C TYR A 559 -8.44 -17.27 -1.96
N ASP A 560 -7.18 -17.04 -2.36
CA ASP A 560 -6.33 -17.99 -3.05
C ASP A 560 -5.01 -18.22 -2.29
N PHE A 561 -4.50 -19.43 -2.38
CA PHE A 561 -3.15 -19.78 -1.92
C PHE A 561 -2.21 -19.95 -3.11
N SER A 562 -1.07 -19.29 -3.10
CA SER A 562 -0.02 -19.43 -4.11
C SER A 562 1.37 -19.55 -3.50
#